data_ecb371450820dd194fcbc1acb50da75f
#
_entry.id   ecb371450820dd194fcbc1acb50da75f
#
_cell.length_a   1.000
_cell.length_b   1.000
_cell.length_c   1.000
_cell.angle_alpha   90.00
_cell.angle_beta   90.00
_cell.angle_gamma   90.00
#
_symmetry.space_group_name_H-M   'P 1'
#
loop_
_entity.id
_entity.type
_entity.pdbx_description
1 polymer ?
#
loop_
_entity_poly.entity_id
_entity_poly.type
_entity_poly.pdbx_seq_one_letter_code
_entity_poly.pdbx_strand_id
1 'polypeptide(L)'
;MATRVAGLCLVSAAALAMAACSSSTNKQVQENPNVFPAAYKQEILNTMMTSLDDPTNVRDAFISEPVLRVIGKEERYTVCVRSNSRNANRNYMGSTDRIAIFYGGELNQLIDATKEQCGNAAYKPFPELEKLCQARKCL
;
A
#
# COMPACT_ATOMS: atom_id res chain seq x y z
N MET A 1 79.33 26.60 42.08
CA MET A 1 79.07 25.30 42.75
C MET A 1 77.99 24.56 42.01
N ALA A 2 78.35 23.35 41.70
CA ALA A 2 77.58 22.41 40.87
C ALA A 2 76.17 22.05 41.39
N THR A 3 75.25 21.75 40.54
CA THR A 3 74.64 20.42 40.60
C THR A 3 73.82 20.20 39.35
N ARG A 4 74.12 19.15 38.66
CA ARG A 4 73.35 18.55 37.52
C ARG A 4 72.13 17.81 38.05
N VAL A 5 70.99 17.92 37.36
CA VAL A 5 69.96 16.86 37.42
C VAL A 5 69.48 16.59 36.02
N ALA A 6 69.66 15.36 35.63
CA ALA A 6 69.19 14.77 34.41
C ALA A 6 67.65 14.57 34.51
N GLY A 7 66.89 15.01 33.51
CA GLY A 7 65.44 14.77 33.38
C GLY A 7 65.14 13.89 32.15
N LEU A 8 64.58 12.77 32.45
CA LEU A 8 64.23 11.63 31.58
C LEU A 8 63.14 12.01 30.52
N CYS A 9 63.52 11.83 29.29
CA CYS A 9 62.50 11.90 28.19
C CYS A 9 61.57 10.69 28.25
N LEU A 10 60.32 10.91 28.62
CA LEU A 10 59.24 9.95 28.41
C LEU A 10 58.59 10.21 27.04
N VAL A 11 58.86 9.31 26.11
CA VAL A 11 58.20 9.26 24.82
C VAL A 11 56.83 8.62 25.00
N SER A 12 55.78 9.43 25.01
CA SER A 12 54.40 8.94 24.98
C SER A 12 54.01 8.64 23.55
N ALA A 13 53.92 7.35 23.21
CA ALA A 13 53.33 6.88 21.95
C ALA A 13 51.82 7.08 21.98
N ALA A 14 51.34 8.07 21.25
CA ALA A 14 49.91 8.25 21.00
C ALA A 14 49.45 7.25 19.95
N ALA A 15 48.72 6.22 20.36
CA ALA A 15 48.03 5.31 19.46
C ALA A 15 46.81 6.02 18.83
N LEU A 16 46.92 6.35 17.56
CA LEU A 16 45.77 6.81 16.74
C LEU A 16 44.86 5.63 16.49
N ALA A 17 43.76 5.53 17.22
CA ALA A 17 42.65 4.65 16.90
C ALA A 17 41.92 5.21 15.66
N MET A 18 42.15 4.64 14.49
CA MET A 18 41.35 4.90 13.32
C MET A 18 39.98 4.24 13.54
N ALA A 19 38.98 5.06 13.88
CA ALA A 19 37.58 4.66 13.81
C ALA A 19 37.21 4.46 12.34
N ALA A 20 37.18 3.20 11.89
CA ALA A 20 36.62 2.84 10.62
C ALA A 20 35.09 3.10 10.68
N CYS A 21 34.67 4.23 10.13
CA CYS A 21 33.26 4.44 9.81
C CYS A 21 32.87 3.41 8.77
N SER A 22 32.25 2.32 9.20
CA SER A 22 31.52 1.41 8.30
C SER A 22 30.38 2.20 7.70
N SER A 23 30.56 2.69 6.49
CA SER A 23 29.47 3.19 5.66
C SER A 23 28.55 2.00 5.37
N SER A 24 27.50 1.85 6.16
CA SER A 24 26.37 1.00 5.81
C SER A 24 25.79 1.59 4.54
N THR A 25 26.18 1.04 3.42
CA THR A 25 25.49 1.29 2.15
C THR A 25 24.12 0.68 2.31
N ASN A 26 23.14 1.45 2.78
CA ASN A 26 21.74 1.13 2.60
C ASN A 26 21.52 1.04 1.09
N LYS A 27 21.65 -0.17 0.53
CA LYS A 27 20.99 -0.50 -0.71
C LYS A 27 19.52 -0.28 -0.43
N GLN A 28 18.97 0.86 -0.80
CA GLN A 28 17.56 1.02 -1.01
C GLN A 28 17.21 -0.04 -2.06
N VAL A 29 16.66 -1.16 -1.61
CA VAL A 29 16.00 -2.10 -2.51
C VAL A 29 14.89 -1.26 -3.11
N GLN A 30 15.07 -0.85 -4.36
CA GLN A 30 14.05 -0.15 -5.12
C GLN A 30 12.94 -1.17 -5.32
N GLU A 31 11.93 -1.12 -4.45
CA GLU A 31 10.77 -1.98 -4.56
C GLU A 31 10.17 -1.77 -5.94
N ASN A 32 9.95 -2.87 -6.66
CA ASN A 32 9.28 -2.80 -7.95
C ASN A 32 7.83 -2.32 -7.70
N PRO A 33 7.44 -1.12 -8.15
CA PRO A 33 6.12 -0.60 -7.91
C PRO A 33 5.02 -1.38 -8.63
N ASN A 34 5.38 -2.20 -9.62
CA ASN A 34 4.48 -2.93 -10.51
C ASN A 34 4.55 -4.45 -10.30
N VAL A 35 4.50 -4.89 -9.04
CA VAL A 35 4.25 -6.29 -8.70
C VAL A 35 2.77 -6.60 -8.90
N PHE A 36 2.47 -7.75 -9.51
CA PHE A 36 1.09 -8.20 -9.69
C PHE A 36 0.40 -8.45 -8.34
N PRO A 37 -0.76 -7.82 -8.06
CA PRO A 37 -1.43 -7.93 -6.78
C PRO A 37 -2.24 -9.23 -6.66
N ALA A 38 -1.58 -10.33 -6.33
CA ALA A 38 -2.22 -11.66 -6.29
C ALA A 38 -3.39 -11.75 -5.30
N ALA A 39 -3.35 -10.98 -4.20
CA ALA A 39 -4.38 -10.95 -3.15
C ALA A 39 -5.43 -9.84 -3.35
N TYR A 40 -5.52 -9.23 -4.54
CA TYR A 40 -6.31 -8.02 -4.78
C TYR A 40 -7.77 -8.09 -4.31
N LYS A 41 -8.45 -9.21 -4.51
CA LYS A 41 -9.84 -9.39 -4.06
C LYS A 41 -9.96 -9.28 -2.54
N GLN A 42 -9.05 -9.94 -1.83
CA GLN A 42 -9.08 -9.98 -0.38
C GLN A 42 -8.80 -8.61 0.23
N GLU A 43 -7.84 -7.88 -0.32
CA GLU A 43 -7.48 -6.54 0.13
C GLU A 43 -8.59 -5.54 -0.14
N ILE A 44 -9.24 -5.62 -1.31
CA ILE A 44 -10.41 -4.82 -1.65
C ILE A 44 -11.56 -5.11 -0.67
N LEU A 45 -11.88 -6.38 -0.40
CA LEU A 45 -12.92 -6.76 0.55
C LEU A 45 -12.64 -6.22 1.96
N ASN A 46 -11.41 -6.33 2.44
CA ASN A 46 -11.00 -5.80 3.74
C ASN A 46 -11.20 -4.28 3.83
N THR A 47 -10.80 -3.56 2.77
CA THR A 47 -10.94 -2.11 2.72
C THR A 47 -12.40 -1.69 2.59
N MET A 48 -13.19 -2.36 1.75
CA MET A 48 -14.60 -2.03 1.60
C MET A 48 -15.41 -2.31 2.87
N MET A 49 -15.06 -3.33 3.64
CA MET A 49 -15.70 -3.61 4.92
C MET A 49 -15.60 -2.44 5.91
N THR A 50 -14.53 -1.67 5.85
CA THR A 50 -14.27 -0.54 6.77
C THR A 50 -14.57 0.82 6.16
N SER A 51 -14.66 0.92 4.83
CA SER A 51 -14.86 2.20 4.13
C SER A 51 -16.29 2.45 3.65
N LEU A 52 -17.14 1.42 3.61
CA LEU A 52 -18.56 1.60 3.30
C LEU A 52 -19.31 2.06 4.55
N ASP A 53 -20.26 3.00 4.36
CA ASP A 53 -21.16 3.45 5.43
C ASP A 53 -21.98 2.30 5.99
N ASP A 54 -22.48 1.44 5.10
CA ASP A 54 -23.16 0.21 5.46
C ASP A 54 -22.66 -0.94 4.57
N PRO A 55 -21.75 -1.77 5.09
CA PRO A 55 -21.20 -2.91 4.35
C PRO A 55 -22.17 -4.10 4.28
N THR A 56 -23.34 -4.02 4.92
CA THR A 56 -24.35 -5.06 4.85
C THR A 56 -25.21 -4.92 3.61
N ASN A 57 -25.66 -6.05 3.03
CA ASN A 57 -26.56 -6.08 1.89
C ASN A 57 -26.08 -5.26 0.66
N VAL A 58 -24.78 -5.29 0.38
CA VAL A 58 -24.25 -4.78 -0.89
C VAL A 58 -24.86 -5.55 -2.05
N ARG A 59 -25.22 -4.86 -3.13
CA ARG A 59 -25.87 -5.42 -4.34
C ARG A 59 -25.07 -5.08 -5.58
N ASP A 60 -25.35 -5.82 -6.65
CA ASP A 60 -24.81 -5.55 -7.99
C ASP A 60 -23.29 -5.39 -7.97
N ALA A 61 -22.61 -6.31 -7.26
CA ALA A 61 -21.17 -6.26 -7.09
C ALA A 61 -20.44 -6.92 -8.25
N PHE A 62 -19.53 -6.18 -8.85
CA PHE A 62 -18.67 -6.61 -9.95
C PHE A 62 -17.23 -6.16 -9.71
N ILE A 63 -16.29 -6.89 -10.29
CA ILE A 63 -14.86 -6.60 -10.19
C ILE A 63 -14.17 -6.87 -11.53
N SER A 64 -13.17 -6.09 -11.87
CA SER A 64 -12.29 -6.38 -13.01
C SER A 64 -11.05 -7.17 -12.58
N GLU A 65 -10.35 -7.75 -13.53
CA GLU A 65 -8.98 -8.25 -13.30
C GLU A 65 -8.00 -7.08 -13.11
N PRO A 66 -6.86 -7.30 -12.43
CA PRO A 66 -5.79 -6.31 -12.35
C PRO A 66 -5.22 -5.98 -13.74
N VAL A 67 -5.14 -4.70 -14.08
CA VAL A 67 -4.58 -4.21 -15.34
C VAL A 67 -3.60 -3.08 -15.05
N LEU A 68 -2.44 -3.10 -15.71
CA LEU A 68 -1.50 -1.99 -15.69
C LEU A 68 -2.09 -0.79 -16.43
N ARG A 69 -2.13 0.36 -15.77
CA ARG A 69 -2.59 1.64 -16.33
C ARG A 69 -1.70 2.78 -15.87
N VAL A 70 -1.63 3.82 -16.68
CA VAL A 70 -0.99 5.07 -16.31
C VAL A 70 -1.89 5.82 -15.32
N ILE A 71 -1.40 6.02 -14.11
CA ILE A 71 -2.04 6.82 -13.07
C ILE A 71 -1.13 8.02 -12.78
N GLY A 72 -1.56 9.19 -13.21
CA GLY A 72 -0.70 10.38 -13.21
C GLY A 72 0.47 10.25 -14.19
N LYS A 73 1.69 10.08 -13.68
CA LYS A 73 2.91 9.92 -14.49
C LYS A 73 3.50 8.51 -14.43
N GLU A 74 2.86 7.59 -13.72
CA GLU A 74 3.43 6.28 -13.41
C GLU A 74 2.45 5.16 -13.75
N GLU A 75 2.99 4.01 -14.16
CA GLU A 75 2.18 2.81 -14.34
C GLU A 75 1.90 2.15 -12.99
N ARG A 76 0.66 1.70 -12.80
CA ARG A 76 0.21 0.97 -11.61
C ARG A 76 -0.77 -0.13 -12.00
N TYR A 77 -0.78 -1.23 -11.27
CA TYR A 77 -1.90 -2.15 -11.34
C TYR A 77 -3.14 -1.49 -10.76
N THR A 78 -4.25 -1.60 -11.48
CA THR A 78 -5.54 -1.08 -11.06
C THR A 78 -6.61 -2.14 -11.23
N VAL A 79 -7.62 -2.08 -10.35
CA VAL A 79 -8.82 -2.93 -10.39
C VAL A 79 -10.03 -2.04 -10.25
N CYS A 80 -11.01 -2.20 -11.12
CA CYS A 80 -12.29 -1.52 -10.99
C CYS A 80 -13.27 -2.39 -10.22
N VAL A 81 -13.98 -1.77 -9.27
CA VAL A 81 -15.04 -2.40 -8.47
C VAL A 81 -16.30 -1.59 -8.62
N ARG A 82 -17.38 -2.24 -9.05
CA ARG A 82 -18.72 -1.67 -9.11
C ARG A 82 -19.56 -2.27 -8.01
N SER A 83 -20.32 -1.45 -7.31
CA SER A 83 -21.29 -1.95 -6.33
C SER A 83 -22.37 -0.92 -6.04
N ASN A 84 -23.53 -1.43 -5.58
CA ASN A 84 -24.63 -0.63 -5.06
C ASN A 84 -24.72 -0.88 -3.56
N SER A 85 -24.10 0.00 -2.79
CA SER A 85 -24.11 -0.03 -1.32
C SER A 85 -25.14 0.93 -0.75
N ARG A 86 -25.45 0.77 0.54
CA ARG A 86 -26.34 1.67 1.27
C ARG A 86 -25.54 2.74 1.98
N ASN A 87 -26.12 3.93 2.09
CA ASN A 87 -25.59 4.98 2.95
C ASN A 87 -25.87 4.70 4.45
N ALA A 88 -25.43 5.59 5.33
CA ALA A 88 -25.65 5.48 6.78
C ALA A 88 -27.15 5.39 7.18
N ASN A 89 -28.06 5.92 6.34
CA ASN A 89 -29.52 5.83 6.53
C ASN A 89 -30.11 4.56 5.94
N ARG A 90 -29.27 3.59 5.50
CA ARG A 90 -29.68 2.32 4.87
C ARG A 90 -30.39 2.47 3.54
N ASN A 91 -30.23 3.59 2.84
CA ASN A 91 -30.79 3.81 1.51
C ASN A 91 -29.74 3.46 0.44
N TYR A 92 -30.15 2.72 -0.60
CA TYR A 92 -29.31 2.47 -1.76
C TYR A 92 -29.09 3.74 -2.56
N MET A 93 -27.82 4.00 -2.90
CA MET A 93 -27.41 5.21 -3.62
C MET A 93 -27.27 4.99 -5.13
N GLY A 94 -27.51 3.77 -5.61
CA GLY A 94 -27.23 3.36 -6.98
C GLY A 94 -25.83 2.76 -7.14
N SER A 95 -25.58 2.20 -8.32
CA SER A 95 -24.28 1.60 -8.62
C SER A 95 -23.22 2.67 -8.82
N THR A 96 -22.11 2.55 -8.10
CA THR A 96 -20.93 3.41 -8.20
C THR A 96 -19.70 2.58 -8.54
N ASP A 97 -18.76 3.19 -9.25
CA ASP A 97 -17.47 2.58 -9.57
C ASP A 97 -16.40 3.14 -8.64
N ARG A 98 -15.56 2.25 -8.13
CA ARG A 98 -14.32 2.58 -7.41
C ARG A 98 -13.13 1.99 -8.14
N ILE A 99 -11.99 2.64 -8.06
CA ILE A 99 -10.72 2.15 -8.58
C ILE A 99 -9.79 1.85 -7.41
N ALA A 100 -9.32 0.62 -7.37
CA ALA A 100 -8.25 0.17 -6.49
C ALA A 100 -6.91 0.36 -7.22
N ILE A 101 -5.96 1.02 -6.57
CA ILE A 101 -4.62 1.30 -7.10
C ILE A 101 -3.61 0.57 -6.22
N PHE A 102 -2.74 -0.23 -6.85
CA PHE A 102 -1.78 -1.07 -6.16
C PHE A 102 -0.35 -0.53 -6.32
N TYR A 103 0.46 -0.71 -5.29
CA TYR A 103 1.87 -0.42 -5.28
C TYR A 103 2.62 -1.60 -4.65
N GLY A 104 3.65 -2.11 -5.34
CA GLY A 104 4.42 -3.25 -4.84
C GLY A 104 3.61 -4.55 -4.64
N GLY A 105 2.43 -4.65 -5.29
CA GLY A 105 1.52 -5.80 -5.14
C GLY A 105 0.49 -5.67 -4.02
N GLU A 106 0.51 -4.57 -3.26
CA GLU A 106 -0.41 -4.29 -2.16
C GLU A 106 -1.36 -3.13 -2.49
N LEU A 107 -2.56 -3.15 -1.93
CA LEU A 107 -3.55 -2.09 -2.12
C LEU A 107 -3.08 -0.80 -1.44
N ASN A 108 -2.83 0.21 -2.28
CA ASN A 108 -2.42 1.54 -1.82
C ASN A 108 -3.61 2.48 -1.63
N GLN A 109 -4.55 2.49 -2.57
CA GLN A 109 -5.73 3.36 -2.55
C GLN A 109 -6.96 2.65 -3.12
N LEU A 110 -8.13 2.96 -2.55
CA LEU A 110 -9.44 2.60 -3.09
C LEU A 110 -10.31 3.87 -3.06
N ILE A 111 -10.52 4.47 -4.23
CA ILE A 111 -11.18 5.78 -4.39
C ILE A 111 -12.31 5.69 -5.40
N ASP A 112 -13.19 6.68 -5.41
CA ASP A 112 -14.22 6.78 -6.42
C ASP A 112 -13.61 6.94 -7.81
N ALA A 113 -14.10 6.18 -8.77
CA ALA A 113 -13.57 6.17 -10.12
C ALA A 113 -14.32 7.14 -11.03
N THR A 114 -13.59 7.76 -11.96
CA THR A 114 -14.21 8.46 -13.09
C THR A 114 -14.70 7.48 -14.16
N LYS A 115 -15.55 7.95 -15.07
CA LYS A 115 -16.02 7.14 -16.20
C LYS A 115 -14.87 6.68 -17.11
N GLU A 116 -13.83 7.51 -17.25
CA GLU A 116 -12.65 7.22 -18.07
C GLU A 116 -11.82 6.10 -17.44
N GLN A 117 -11.79 6.04 -16.10
CA GLN A 117 -11.02 5.04 -15.37
C GLN A 117 -11.66 3.65 -15.41
N CYS A 118 -12.98 3.55 -15.25
CA CYS A 118 -13.67 2.26 -15.12
C CYS A 118 -14.78 1.99 -16.16
N GLY A 119 -15.11 2.96 -17.03
CA GLY A 119 -16.22 2.82 -17.97
C GLY A 119 -16.09 1.65 -18.95
N ASN A 120 -14.86 1.27 -19.32
CA ASN A 120 -14.55 0.15 -20.21
C ASN A 120 -13.95 -1.05 -19.49
N ALA A 121 -14.14 -1.17 -18.18
CA ALA A 121 -13.62 -2.30 -17.42
C ALA A 121 -14.36 -3.60 -17.78
N ALA A 122 -13.61 -4.68 -17.94
CA ALA A 122 -14.17 -6.02 -18.14
C ALA A 122 -14.64 -6.59 -16.80
N TYR A 123 -15.84 -6.23 -16.40
CA TYR A 123 -16.42 -6.63 -15.12
C TYR A 123 -16.85 -8.11 -15.10
N LYS A 124 -16.58 -8.76 -13.96
CA LYS A 124 -17.08 -10.08 -13.59
C LYS A 124 -17.86 -9.99 -12.29
N PRO A 125 -18.84 -10.85 -12.03
CA PRO A 125 -19.55 -10.87 -10.74
C PRO A 125 -18.60 -10.99 -9.56
N PHE A 126 -18.92 -10.27 -8.47
CA PHE A 126 -18.14 -10.28 -7.23
C PHE A 126 -19.01 -10.65 -6.02
N PRO A 127 -19.51 -11.90 -5.96
CA PRO A 127 -20.46 -12.33 -4.94
C PRO A 127 -19.87 -12.29 -3.51
N GLU A 128 -18.54 -12.32 -3.37
CA GLU A 128 -17.88 -12.19 -2.07
C GLU A 128 -18.13 -10.83 -1.43
N LEU A 129 -18.25 -9.76 -2.23
CA LEU A 129 -18.59 -8.43 -1.75
C LEU A 129 -20.07 -8.34 -1.33
N GLU A 130 -20.97 -8.98 -2.05
CA GLU A 130 -22.39 -9.02 -1.68
C GLU A 130 -22.65 -9.77 -0.36
N LYS A 131 -21.78 -10.75 -0.06
CA LYS A 131 -21.83 -11.57 1.14
C LYS A 131 -20.86 -11.12 2.23
N LEU A 132 -20.30 -9.93 2.10
CA LEU A 132 -19.21 -9.45 2.94
C LEU A 132 -19.48 -9.59 4.43
N CYS A 133 -20.68 -9.19 4.87
CA CYS A 133 -21.09 -9.27 6.29
C CYS A 133 -21.78 -10.58 6.67
N GLN A 134 -22.06 -11.48 5.72
CA GLN A 134 -22.55 -12.82 6.02
C GLN A 134 -21.40 -13.77 6.39
N ALA A 135 -20.24 -13.61 5.72
CA ALA A 135 -19.04 -14.41 5.96
C ALA A 135 -18.16 -13.85 7.08
N ARG A 136 -18.34 -12.58 7.47
CA ARG A 136 -17.54 -11.87 8.47
C ARG A 136 -18.47 -11.10 9.40
N LYS A 137 -18.11 -11.03 10.70
CA LYS A 137 -18.81 -10.14 11.62
C LYS A 137 -18.51 -8.70 11.24
N CYS A 138 -19.52 -7.99 10.77
CA CYS A 138 -19.50 -6.54 10.66
C CYS A 138 -20.03 -5.98 11.96
N LEU A 139 -19.17 -5.27 12.68
CA LEU A 139 -19.52 -4.55 13.89
C LEU A 139 -20.00 -3.16 13.54
#